data_c30f093f0748d491317d71eb683dd0cc
#
_entry.id   c30f093f0748d491317d71eb683dd0cc
#
_cell.length_a   1.000
_cell.length_b   1.000
_cell.length_c   1.000
_cell.angle_alpha   90.00
_cell.angle_beta   90.00
_cell.angle_gamma   90.00
#
_symmetry.space_group_name_H-M   'P 1'
#
loop_
_entity.id
_entity.type
_entity.pdbx_description
1 polymer ?
#
loop_
_entity_poly.entity_id
_entity_poly.type
_entity_poly.pdbx_seq_one_letter_code
_entity_poly.pdbx_strand_id
1 'polypeptide(L)'
;KYRPAGMHQSISRLKPFRKVKKMTQNIQWTKPVCQLDADHLYIGQTTADLDIMARDGSYLIPAGCIDTDPPQISAGKAARWNGEGWDVIEDHRGKTAYRKTDRTAVIIDQIGSLSDDLTFLKPSSRFDEWDGEKWMENQDKKAQIEAEFLNASKAALIRAINRQAQNIVAQKSGMDDLPAFEVQSWPIQAAEARAWSVDKSAATPVLDQIAQSRGIEADKLKAAALRKTVAYESLCATVAGKRQAIEKQIEAAQNLDELNVINTEINI
;
A
#
# COMPACT_ATOMS: atom_id res chain seq x y z
N LYS A 1 17.96 -42.62 127.84
CA LYS A 1 16.52 -42.85 128.19
C LYS A 1 15.71 -41.80 127.43
N TYR A 2 14.67 -42.24 126.78
CA TYR A 2 13.56 -41.55 126.14
C TYR A 2 13.78 -41.01 124.66
N ARG A 3 13.16 -41.75 123.77
CA ARG A 3 12.67 -41.29 122.49
C ARG A 3 11.39 -40.46 122.72
N PRO A 4 11.05 -39.56 121.85
CA PRO A 4 9.80 -39.78 121.09
C PRO A 4 9.89 -39.46 119.59
N ALA A 5 9.15 -40.17 119.00
CA ALA A 5 8.36 -40.35 117.84
C ALA A 5 8.35 -39.15 116.74
N GLY A 6 8.44 -39.61 115.52
CA GLY A 6 8.43 -38.87 114.29
C GLY A 6 7.10 -38.24 113.88
N MET A 7 7.23 -37.30 113.01
CA MET A 7 6.21 -36.82 112.07
C MET A 7 6.72 -36.69 110.68
N HIS A 8 6.28 -37.63 109.83
CA HIS A 8 6.47 -37.51 108.39
C HIS A 8 5.51 -36.46 107.87
N GLN A 9 6.03 -35.39 107.27
CA GLN A 9 5.25 -34.56 106.38
C GLN A 9 5.67 -34.86 104.94
N SER A 10 4.66 -35.29 104.20
CA SER A 10 4.71 -35.63 102.81
C SER A 10 4.87 -34.32 101.94
N ILE A 11 5.99 -34.20 101.23
CA ILE A 11 6.21 -33.16 100.28
C ILE A 11 5.50 -33.56 98.97
N SER A 12 4.41 -32.88 98.68
CA SER A 12 3.66 -33.05 97.41
C SER A 12 4.55 -32.68 96.21
N ARG A 13 4.65 -33.61 95.28
CA ARG A 13 5.33 -33.45 93.96
C ARG A 13 4.66 -32.35 93.18
N LEU A 14 5.36 -31.24 92.91
CA LEU A 14 5.06 -30.27 91.93
C LEU A 14 5.17 -30.89 90.53
N LYS A 15 4.08 -30.91 89.76
CA LYS A 15 4.02 -31.32 88.35
C LYS A 15 4.92 -30.41 87.49
N PRO A 16 5.70 -30.96 86.57
CA PRO A 16 6.53 -30.11 85.70
C PRO A 16 5.65 -29.28 84.81
N PHE A 17 6.00 -27.94 84.68
CA PHE A 17 5.40 -27.02 83.76
C PHE A 17 5.43 -27.59 82.33
N ARG A 18 4.25 -27.67 81.74
CA ARG A 18 4.10 -28.07 80.35
C ARG A 18 4.80 -27.01 79.50
N LYS A 19 5.89 -27.38 78.80
CA LYS A 19 6.51 -26.51 77.76
C LYS A 19 5.48 -26.16 76.74
N VAL A 20 5.01 -24.89 76.74
CA VAL A 20 4.23 -24.30 75.67
C VAL A 20 5.16 -24.22 74.47
N LYS A 21 4.95 -25.05 73.45
CA LYS A 21 5.59 -24.89 72.11
C LYS A 21 5.16 -23.52 71.64
N LYS A 22 6.06 -22.54 71.63
CA LYS A 22 5.92 -21.32 70.84
C LYS A 22 5.86 -21.77 69.38
N MET A 23 4.67 -21.87 68.82
CA MET A 23 4.46 -21.86 67.37
C MET A 23 4.79 -20.43 66.98
N THR A 24 5.99 -20.16 66.55
CA THR A 24 6.33 -19.00 65.75
C THR A 24 5.66 -19.25 64.37
N GLN A 25 4.39 -18.88 64.24
CA GLN A 25 3.77 -18.75 62.92
C GLN A 25 4.56 -17.67 62.23
N ASN A 26 5.23 -18.03 61.12
CA ASN A 26 5.87 -17.04 60.24
C ASN A 26 4.74 -16.27 59.59
N ILE A 27 4.41 -15.10 60.13
CA ILE A 27 3.32 -14.25 59.62
C ILE A 27 3.78 -13.74 58.27
N GLN A 28 3.15 -14.19 57.19
CA GLN A 28 3.34 -13.61 55.87
C GLN A 28 2.53 -12.28 55.81
N TRP A 29 3.22 -11.13 55.75
CA TRP A 29 2.61 -9.81 55.68
C TRP A 29 1.98 -9.53 54.34
N THR A 30 2.46 -10.17 53.26
CA THR A 30 1.96 -10.03 51.92
C THR A 30 1.87 -11.39 51.25
N LYS A 31 0.97 -11.57 50.31
CA LYS A 31 0.96 -12.71 49.40
C LYS A 31 0.80 -12.29 47.94
N PRO A 32 1.34 -13.06 46.98
CA PRO A 32 1.11 -12.82 45.59
C PRO A 32 -0.36 -13.09 45.21
N VAL A 33 -0.91 -12.25 44.37
CA VAL A 33 -2.25 -12.39 43.77
C VAL A 33 -2.18 -12.07 42.29
N CYS A 34 -3.09 -12.65 41.49
CA CYS A 34 -3.13 -12.43 40.05
C CYS A 34 -3.91 -11.16 39.73
N GLN A 35 -3.32 -10.30 38.91
CA GLN A 35 -3.97 -9.08 38.42
C GLN A 35 -4.63 -9.33 37.07
N LEU A 36 -5.84 -8.82 36.88
CA LEU A 36 -6.65 -8.94 35.68
C LEU A 36 -6.88 -7.55 35.07
N ASP A 37 -7.00 -7.53 33.73
CA ASP A 37 -7.54 -6.35 33.03
C ASP A 37 -9.08 -6.34 33.02
N ALA A 38 -9.66 -5.36 32.28
CA ALA A 38 -11.12 -5.21 32.17
C ALA A 38 -11.83 -6.38 31.48
N ASP A 39 -11.08 -7.15 30.65
CA ASP A 39 -11.58 -8.32 29.94
C ASP A 39 -11.28 -9.63 30.69
N HIS A 40 -10.89 -9.53 31.96
CA HIS A 40 -10.49 -10.62 32.84
C HIS A 40 -9.24 -11.39 32.37
N LEU A 41 -8.39 -10.76 31.55
CA LEU A 41 -7.14 -11.36 31.13
C LEU A 41 -6.06 -11.15 32.20
N TYR A 42 -5.26 -12.19 32.41
CA TYR A 42 -4.11 -12.13 33.28
C TYR A 42 -3.04 -11.19 32.72
N ILE A 43 -2.69 -10.17 33.49
CA ILE A 43 -1.67 -9.18 33.10
C ILE A 43 -0.40 -9.24 33.97
N GLY A 44 -0.41 -10.05 35.04
CA GLY A 44 0.74 -10.22 35.92
C GLY A 44 0.35 -10.53 37.34
N GLN A 45 1.35 -10.54 38.24
CA GLN A 45 1.14 -10.68 39.68
C GLN A 45 1.38 -9.35 40.38
N THR A 46 0.63 -9.15 41.45
CA THR A 46 0.85 -8.10 42.46
C THR A 46 0.77 -8.71 43.84
N THR A 47 0.81 -7.92 44.89
CA THR A 47 0.72 -8.39 46.27
C THR A 47 -0.54 -7.88 46.94
N ALA A 48 -1.14 -8.74 47.77
CA ALA A 48 -2.18 -8.39 48.74
C ALA A 48 -1.60 -8.33 50.14
N ASP A 49 -1.91 -7.31 50.89
CA ASP A 49 -1.48 -7.12 52.29
C ASP A 49 -2.38 -7.89 53.27
N LEU A 50 -1.80 -8.38 54.37
CA LEU A 50 -2.53 -9.01 55.44
C LEU A 50 -3.53 -8.05 56.08
N ASP A 51 -4.79 -8.48 56.21
CA ASP A 51 -5.79 -7.70 56.96
C ASP A 51 -5.57 -7.80 58.48
N ILE A 52 -4.78 -6.90 59.02
CA ILE A 52 -4.49 -6.85 60.45
C ILE A 52 -5.71 -6.52 61.32
N MET A 53 -6.75 -5.95 60.71
CA MET A 53 -7.98 -5.56 61.43
C MET A 53 -8.92 -6.76 61.58
N ALA A 54 -9.01 -7.62 60.58
CA ALA A 54 -9.83 -8.82 60.59
C ALA A 54 -9.31 -9.88 61.58
N ARG A 55 -8.01 -9.95 61.81
CA ARG A 55 -7.34 -10.90 62.74
C ARG A 55 -7.64 -12.39 62.48
N ASP A 56 -8.11 -12.73 61.30
CA ASP A 56 -8.45 -14.10 60.85
C ASP A 56 -7.44 -14.70 59.85
N GLY A 57 -6.42 -13.91 59.48
CA GLY A 57 -5.40 -14.33 58.51
C GLY A 57 -5.82 -14.04 57.04
N SER A 58 -6.90 -13.32 56.82
CA SER A 58 -7.31 -12.86 55.46
C SER A 58 -6.41 -11.78 54.92
N TYR A 59 -6.49 -11.58 53.59
CA TYR A 59 -5.71 -10.55 52.88
C TYR A 59 -6.63 -9.57 52.15
N LEU A 60 -6.19 -8.33 52.13
CA LEU A 60 -6.87 -7.27 51.37
C LEU A 60 -6.55 -7.39 49.89
N ILE A 61 -7.42 -8.10 49.15
CA ILE A 61 -7.23 -8.34 47.70
C ILE A 61 -7.51 -7.01 46.97
N PRO A 62 -6.54 -6.46 46.21
CA PRO A 62 -6.75 -5.22 45.45
C PRO A 62 -7.83 -5.39 44.40
N ALA A 63 -8.49 -4.29 44.03
CA ALA A 63 -9.50 -4.29 42.97
C ALA A 63 -8.88 -4.79 41.64
N GLY A 64 -9.61 -5.63 40.89
CA GLY A 64 -9.11 -6.26 39.65
C GLY A 64 -8.11 -7.40 39.90
N CYS A 65 -7.95 -7.87 41.15
CA CYS A 65 -7.10 -9.00 41.47
C CYS A 65 -7.91 -10.19 42.00
N ILE A 66 -7.36 -11.38 41.84
CA ILE A 66 -7.90 -12.63 42.36
C ILE A 66 -6.84 -13.42 43.10
N ASP A 67 -7.30 -14.13 44.11
CA ASP A 67 -6.47 -14.97 44.94
C ASP A 67 -6.40 -16.40 44.40
N THR A 68 -5.53 -16.58 43.39
CA THR A 68 -5.31 -17.87 42.75
C THR A 68 -3.87 -17.99 42.26
N ASP A 69 -3.45 -19.24 41.98
CA ASP A 69 -2.14 -19.47 41.35
C ASP A 69 -2.09 -18.89 39.94
N PRO A 70 -0.93 -18.37 39.52
CA PRO A 70 -0.77 -17.82 38.18
C PRO A 70 -0.93 -18.87 37.10
N PRO A 71 -1.51 -18.51 35.93
CA PRO A 71 -1.66 -19.43 34.83
C PRO A 71 -0.32 -19.80 34.20
N GLN A 72 -0.22 -21.03 33.69
CA GLN A 72 0.89 -21.41 32.82
C GLN A 72 0.59 -20.97 31.39
N ILE A 73 1.27 -19.93 30.93
CA ILE A 73 1.03 -19.33 29.60
C ILE A 73 2.25 -19.55 28.71
N SER A 74 2.04 -20.15 27.54
CA SER A 74 3.05 -20.26 26.49
C SER A 74 3.01 -19.07 25.54
N ALA A 75 4.08 -18.85 24.76
CA ALA A 75 4.13 -17.78 23.78
C ALA A 75 2.95 -17.83 22.78
N GLY A 76 2.34 -16.71 22.50
CA GLY A 76 1.18 -16.60 21.61
C GLY A 76 -0.15 -17.04 22.24
N LYS A 77 -0.19 -17.16 23.57
CA LYS A 77 -1.41 -17.44 24.34
C LYS A 77 -1.61 -16.36 25.41
N ALA A 78 -2.86 -16.22 25.86
CA ALA A 78 -3.24 -15.44 27.02
C ALA A 78 -4.13 -16.31 27.90
N ALA A 79 -4.29 -15.95 29.17
CA ALA A 79 -5.20 -16.63 30.09
C ALA A 79 -6.30 -15.66 30.51
N ARG A 80 -7.54 -16.11 30.39
CA ARG A 80 -8.75 -15.42 30.87
C ARG A 80 -9.32 -16.14 32.06
N TRP A 81 -9.65 -15.38 33.09
CA TRP A 81 -10.34 -15.93 34.26
C TRP A 81 -11.84 -16.07 33.98
N ASN A 82 -12.39 -17.28 34.14
CA ASN A 82 -13.82 -17.55 33.90
C ASN A 82 -14.67 -17.56 35.17
N GLY A 83 -14.07 -17.27 36.35
CA GLY A 83 -14.70 -17.34 37.65
C GLY A 83 -14.31 -18.55 38.49
N GLU A 84 -13.87 -19.62 37.86
CA GLU A 84 -13.47 -20.86 38.50
C GLU A 84 -12.04 -21.29 38.17
N GLY A 85 -11.56 -20.95 36.96
CA GLY A 85 -10.25 -21.33 36.45
C GLY A 85 -9.76 -20.47 35.31
N TRP A 86 -8.59 -20.83 34.75
CA TRP A 86 -7.95 -20.15 33.66
C TRP A 86 -8.29 -20.84 32.32
N ASP A 87 -8.93 -20.08 31.44
CA ASP A 87 -9.08 -20.42 30.01
C ASP A 87 -7.89 -19.90 29.24
N VAL A 88 -7.09 -20.82 28.68
CA VAL A 88 -5.93 -20.44 27.84
C VAL A 88 -6.40 -20.28 26.40
N ILE A 89 -6.33 -19.06 25.91
CA ILE A 89 -6.81 -18.63 24.59
C ILE A 89 -5.65 -18.15 23.71
N GLU A 90 -5.86 -18.14 22.40
CA GLU A 90 -4.86 -17.64 21.46
C GLU A 90 -4.71 -16.11 21.57
N ASP A 91 -3.47 -15.62 21.47
CA ASP A 91 -3.17 -14.20 21.43
C ASP A 91 -2.31 -13.89 20.21
N HIS A 92 -2.95 -13.34 19.21
CA HIS A 92 -2.35 -12.94 17.96
C HIS A 92 -2.22 -11.41 17.82
N ARG A 93 -2.56 -10.66 18.87
CA ARG A 93 -2.50 -9.20 18.87
C ARG A 93 -1.13 -8.67 18.43
N GLY A 94 -1.15 -7.63 17.60
CA GLY A 94 0.06 -7.03 17.02
C GLY A 94 0.66 -7.79 15.85
N LYS A 95 0.20 -9.01 15.52
CA LYS A 95 0.63 -9.74 14.33
C LYS A 95 -0.12 -9.25 13.11
N THR A 96 0.53 -9.27 11.96
CA THR A 96 -0.09 -9.01 10.68
C THR A 96 -0.68 -10.30 10.10
N ALA A 97 -1.95 -10.26 9.76
CA ALA A 97 -2.63 -11.27 8.97
C ALA A 97 -3.08 -10.70 7.64
N TYR A 98 -3.50 -11.53 6.71
CA TYR A 98 -3.91 -11.13 5.37
C TYR A 98 -5.31 -11.67 5.09
N ARG A 99 -6.18 -10.80 4.56
CA ARG A 99 -7.54 -11.16 4.17
C ARG A 99 -7.50 -12.04 2.92
N LYS A 100 -8.09 -13.23 3.00
CA LYS A 100 -8.07 -14.23 1.92
C LYS A 100 -8.76 -13.77 0.63
N THR A 101 -9.70 -12.82 0.73
CA THR A 101 -10.48 -12.34 -0.42
C THR A 101 -9.73 -11.31 -1.27
N ASP A 102 -8.93 -10.43 -0.66
CA ASP A 102 -8.35 -9.26 -1.34
C ASP A 102 -6.87 -9.01 -1.00
N ARG A 103 -6.25 -9.86 -0.19
CA ARG A 103 -4.84 -9.78 0.24
C ARG A 103 -4.53 -8.60 1.17
N THR A 104 -5.56 -7.86 1.61
CA THR A 104 -5.36 -6.71 2.50
C THR A 104 -4.69 -7.15 3.80
N ALA A 105 -3.61 -6.47 4.17
CA ALA A 105 -2.93 -6.68 5.44
C ALA A 105 -3.76 -6.07 6.57
N VAL A 106 -3.97 -6.84 7.63
CA VAL A 106 -4.71 -6.46 8.84
C VAL A 106 -3.84 -6.73 10.05
N ILE A 107 -3.73 -5.76 10.95
CA ILE A 107 -3.10 -5.98 12.25
C ILE A 107 -4.17 -6.54 13.20
N ILE A 108 -3.90 -7.70 13.80
CA ILE A 108 -4.82 -8.33 14.74
C ILE A 108 -4.81 -7.52 16.04
N ASP A 109 -5.96 -7.05 16.46
CA ASP A 109 -6.19 -6.31 17.71
C ASP A 109 -7.08 -7.08 18.71
N GLN A 110 -7.76 -8.10 18.24
CA GLN A 110 -8.63 -8.96 19.04
C GLN A 110 -7.85 -10.16 19.57
N ILE A 111 -8.23 -10.59 20.79
CA ILE A 111 -7.74 -11.83 21.38
C ILE A 111 -8.64 -12.99 20.99
N GLY A 112 -8.06 -14.15 20.77
CA GLY A 112 -8.76 -15.36 20.34
C GLY A 112 -8.19 -15.96 19.09
N SER A 113 -8.87 -16.95 18.53
CA SER A 113 -8.47 -17.63 17.30
C SER A 113 -8.54 -16.68 16.11
N LEU A 114 -7.65 -16.89 15.14
CA LEU A 114 -7.68 -16.14 13.89
C LEU A 114 -9.02 -16.40 13.16
N SER A 115 -9.63 -15.32 12.65
CA SER A 115 -10.86 -15.42 11.86
C SER A 115 -10.64 -16.24 10.59
N ASP A 116 -11.65 -17.00 10.16
CA ASP A 116 -11.57 -17.89 9.00
C ASP A 116 -11.31 -17.17 7.67
N ASP A 117 -11.61 -15.88 7.59
CA ASP A 117 -11.34 -15.04 6.41
C ASP A 117 -9.89 -14.52 6.35
N LEU A 118 -9.09 -14.77 7.41
CA LEU A 118 -7.72 -14.31 7.55
C LEU A 118 -6.72 -15.46 7.48
N THR A 119 -5.47 -15.15 7.10
CA THR A 119 -4.33 -16.05 7.14
C THR A 119 -3.07 -15.30 7.52
N PHE A 120 -2.12 -15.98 8.19
CA PHE A 120 -0.78 -15.42 8.42
C PHE A 120 0.16 -15.59 7.23
N LEU A 121 -0.24 -16.37 6.23
CA LEU A 121 0.54 -16.51 5.01
C LEU A 121 0.50 -15.20 4.23
N LYS A 122 1.67 -14.63 3.98
CA LYS A 122 1.80 -13.38 3.21
C LYS A 122 1.67 -13.70 1.72
N PRO A 123 0.84 -12.96 0.95
CA PRO A 123 0.83 -13.08 -0.49
C PRO A 123 2.17 -12.61 -1.08
N SER A 124 2.64 -13.26 -2.13
CA SER A 124 3.89 -12.96 -2.82
C SER A 124 3.70 -11.97 -3.97
N SER A 125 2.50 -11.93 -4.56
CA SER A 125 2.15 -11.14 -5.72
C SER A 125 0.79 -10.46 -5.54
N ARG A 126 0.60 -9.33 -6.21
CA ARG A 126 -0.73 -8.68 -6.33
C ARG A 126 -1.74 -9.51 -7.13
N PHE A 127 -1.27 -10.55 -7.78
CA PHE A 127 -2.10 -11.47 -8.58
C PHE A 127 -2.44 -12.76 -7.84
N ASP A 128 -1.95 -12.92 -6.59
CA ASP A 128 -2.24 -14.10 -5.80
C ASP A 128 -3.73 -14.18 -5.46
N GLU A 129 -4.28 -15.36 -5.50
CA GLU A 129 -5.63 -15.71 -5.05
C GLU A 129 -5.54 -16.86 -4.06
N TRP A 130 -6.43 -16.86 -3.06
CA TRP A 130 -6.47 -17.89 -2.06
C TRP A 130 -7.17 -19.13 -2.61
N ASP A 131 -6.47 -20.29 -2.63
CA ASP A 131 -7.02 -21.56 -3.16
C ASP A 131 -7.77 -22.40 -2.11
N GLY A 132 -7.78 -21.94 -0.85
CA GLY A 132 -8.32 -22.66 0.31
C GLY A 132 -7.25 -23.00 1.34
N GLU A 133 -5.98 -23.16 0.94
CA GLU A 133 -4.86 -23.53 1.79
C GLU A 133 -3.70 -22.52 1.73
N LYS A 134 -3.45 -21.95 0.55
CA LYS A 134 -2.31 -21.05 0.27
C LYS A 134 -2.63 -20.02 -0.81
N TRP A 135 -1.72 -19.07 -0.98
CA TRP A 135 -1.75 -18.13 -2.08
C TRP A 135 -1.21 -18.79 -3.35
N MET A 136 -1.96 -18.65 -4.45
CA MET A 136 -1.58 -19.09 -5.80
C MET A 136 -1.68 -17.93 -6.76
N GLU A 137 -0.62 -17.67 -7.54
CA GLU A 137 -0.65 -16.61 -8.54
C GLU A 137 -1.63 -16.96 -9.66
N ASN A 138 -2.64 -16.11 -9.87
CA ASN A 138 -3.58 -16.24 -11.00
C ASN A 138 -2.91 -15.73 -12.27
N GLN A 139 -2.40 -16.68 -13.08
CA GLN A 139 -1.64 -16.39 -14.31
C GLN A 139 -2.51 -15.69 -15.37
N ASP A 140 -3.78 -16.08 -15.50
CA ASP A 140 -4.69 -15.48 -16.49
C ASP A 140 -4.97 -14.00 -16.15
N LYS A 141 -5.25 -13.72 -14.90
CA LYS A 141 -5.46 -12.35 -14.42
C LYS A 141 -4.20 -11.50 -14.54
N LYS A 142 -3.03 -12.08 -14.26
CA LYS A 142 -1.74 -11.43 -14.46
C LYS A 142 -1.54 -11.05 -15.91
N ALA A 143 -1.70 -12.02 -16.82
CA ALA A 143 -1.55 -11.82 -18.26
C ALA A 143 -2.52 -10.77 -18.81
N GLN A 144 -3.78 -10.80 -18.35
CA GLN A 144 -4.79 -9.81 -18.74
C GLN A 144 -4.38 -8.39 -18.31
N ILE A 145 -4.00 -8.19 -17.05
CA ILE A 145 -3.62 -6.88 -16.53
C ILE A 145 -2.34 -6.36 -17.21
N GLU A 146 -1.37 -7.23 -17.44
CA GLU A 146 -0.13 -6.89 -18.17
C GLU A 146 -0.43 -6.49 -19.62
N ALA A 147 -1.33 -7.19 -20.31
CA ALA A 147 -1.77 -6.85 -21.66
C ALA A 147 -2.53 -5.51 -21.71
N GLU A 148 -3.44 -5.27 -20.76
CA GLU A 148 -4.16 -3.99 -20.66
C GLU A 148 -3.19 -2.82 -20.42
N PHE A 149 -2.20 -3.00 -19.56
CA PHE A 149 -1.19 -1.99 -19.28
C PHE A 149 -0.29 -1.72 -20.49
N LEU A 150 0.13 -2.77 -21.20
CA LEU A 150 0.90 -2.65 -22.45
C LEU A 150 0.10 -1.86 -23.50
N ASN A 151 -1.17 -2.21 -23.70
CA ASN A 151 -2.02 -1.53 -24.68
C ASN A 151 -2.24 -0.05 -24.33
N ALA A 152 -2.46 0.27 -23.04
CA ALA A 152 -2.59 1.65 -22.56
C ALA A 152 -1.30 2.44 -22.79
N SER A 153 -0.14 1.82 -22.54
CA SER A 153 1.18 2.43 -22.76
C SER A 153 1.45 2.69 -24.24
N LYS A 154 1.16 1.74 -25.13
CA LYS A 154 1.22 1.93 -26.60
C LYS A 154 0.37 3.12 -27.04
N ALA A 155 -0.88 3.16 -26.63
CA ALA A 155 -1.79 4.25 -26.97
C ALA A 155 -1.29 5.62 -26.46
N ALA A 156 -0.66 5.66 -25.29
CA ALA A 156 -0.07 6.88 -24.76
C ALA A 156 1.13 7.38 -25.61
N LEU A 157 2.02 6.48 -26.02
CA LEU A 157 3.14 6.81 -26.89
C LEU A 157 2.69 7.26 -28.29
N ILE A 158 1.70 6.59 -28.88
CA ILE A 158 1.13 7.00 -30.19
C ILE A 158 0.55 8.42 -30.09
N ARG A 159 -0.17 8.75 -29.02
CA ARG A 159 -0.64 10.12 -28.81
C ARG A 159 0.52 11.12 -28.66
N ALA A 160 1.61 10.72 -28.00
CA ALA A 160 2.78 11.58 -27.83
C ALA A 160 3.49 11.87 -29.14
N ILE A 161 3.76 10.86 -29.97
CA ILE A 161 4.41 11.06 -31.29
C ILE A 161 3.52 11.84 -32.25
N ASN A 162 2.18 11.67 -32.17
CA ASN A 162 1.24 12.49 -32.97
C ASN A 162 1.32 13.98 -32.59
N ARG A 163 1.34 14.31 -31.30
CA ARG A 163 1.53 15.70 -30.84
C ARG A 163 2.90 16.25 -31.28
N GLN A 164 3.96 15.46 -31.15
CA GLN A 164 5.30 15.85 -31.55
C GLN A 164 5.33 16.16 -33.06
N ALA A 165 4.78 15.27 -33.88
CA ALA A 165 4.69 15.46 -35.33
C ALA A 165 3.95 16.75 -35.70
N GLN A 166 2.79 17.00 -35.06
CA GLN A 166 2.02 18.22 -35.27
C GLN A 166 2.82 19.48 -34.92
N ASN A 167 3.48 19.46 -33.77
CA ASN A 167 4.29 20.63 -33.33
C ASN A 167 5.46 20.89 -34.25
N ILE A 168 6.16 19.83 -34.74
CA ILE A 168 7.26 20.01 -35.68
C ILE A 168 6.79 20.65 -36.96
N VAL A 169 5.68 20.19 -37.53
CA VAL A 169 5.14 20.77 -38.77
C VAL A 169 4.71 22.22 -38.53
N ALA A 170 3.99 22.52 -37.44
CA ALA A 170 3.53 23.83 -37.12
C ALA A 170 4.69 24.86 -36.97
N GLN A 171 5.69 24.50 -36.16
CA GLN A 171 6.87 25.35 -35.94
C GLN A 171 7.71 25.54 -37.19
N LYS A 172 8.04 24.46 -37.91
CA LYS A 172 8.92 24.56 -39.07
C LYS A 172 8.26 25.21 -40.28
N SER A 173 6.93 25.16 -40.38
CA SER A 173 6.17 25.87 -41.41
C SER A 173 5.88 27.33 -41.06
N GLY A 174 6.07 27.76 -39.81
CA GLY A 174 5.66 29.07 -39.28
C GLY A 174 4.14 29.24 -39.17
N MET A 175 3.40 28.10 -39.10
CA MET A 175 1.94 28.11 -39.04
C MET A 175 1.43 28.73 -37.74
N ASP A 176 2.16 28.53 -36.63
CA ASP A 176 1.78 29.02 -35.30
C ASP A 176 1.85 30.55 -35.18
N ASP A 177 2.62 31.20 -36.07
CA ASP A 177 2.83 32.64 -36.07
C ASP A 177 1.82 33.39 -36.96
N LEU A 178 0.91 32.67 -37.64
CA LEU A 178 -0.01 33.25 -38.63
C LEU A 178 -1.48 33.11 -38.16
N PRO A 179 -2.32 34.10 -38.57
CA PRO A 179 -3.75 34.00 -38.36
C PRO A 179 -4.35 32.74 -39.03
N ALA A 180 -5.29 32.08 -38.37
CA ALA A 180 -5.89 30.84 -38.85
C ALA A 180 -6.49 30.96 -40.26
N PHE A 181 -7.14 32.08 -40.61
CA PHE A 181 -7.72 32.28 -41.92
C PHE A 181 -6.65 32.30 -43.04
N GLU A 182 -5.45 32.79 -42.74
CA GLU A 182 -4.34 32.86 -43.69
C GLU A 182 -3.83 31.43 -43.97
N VAL A 183 -3.61 30.64 -42.92
CA VAL A 183 -3.21 29.21 -43.01
C VAL A 183 -4.28 28.40 -43.76
N GLN A 184 -5.57 28.63 -43.51
CA GLN A 184 -6.67 27.95 -44.20
C GLN A 184 -6.72 28.27 -45.70
N SER A 185 -6.17 29.40 -46.13
CA SER A 185 -6.08 29.74 -47.57
C SER A 185 -4.93 29.07 -48.31
N TRP A 186 -3.96 28.47 -47.61
CA TRP A 186 -2.77 27.82 -48.23
C TRP A 186 -3.10 26.75 -49.26
N PRO A 187 -4.08 25.84 -49.05
CA PRO A 187 -4.44 24.84 -50.06
C PRO A 187 -4.86 25.49 -51.39
N ILE A 188 -5.61 26.60 -51.31
CA ILE A 188 -6.04 27.32 -52.51
C ILE A 188 -4.84 27.98 -53.20
N GLN A 189 -4.00 28.68 -52.44
CA GLN A 189 -2.77 29.31 -52.95
C GLN A 189 -1.83 28.24 -53.57
N ALA A 190 -1.74 27.04 -52.96
CA ALA A 190 -0.92 25.96 -53.48
C ALA A 190 -1.45 25.42 -54.83
N ALA A 191 -2.79 25.25 -54.94
CA ALA A 191 -3.41 24.81 -56.19
C ALA A 191 -3.21 25.83 -57.31
N GLU A 192 -3.41 27.14 -57.03
CA GLU A 192 -3.17 28.23 -58.01
C GLU A 192 -1.69 28.29 -58.42
N ALA A 193 -0.75 28.22 -57.47
CA ALA A 193 0.68 28.28 -57.76
C ALA A 193 1.14 27.10 -58.64
N ARG A 194 0.57 25.91 -58.44
CA ARG A 194 0.82 24.74 -59.27
C ARG A 194 0.24 24.89 -60.67
N ALA A 195 -1.03 25.31 -60.79
CA ALA A 195 -1.65 25.55 -62.09
C ALA A 195 -0.83 26.57 -62.90
N TRP A 196 -0.43 27.72 -62.28
CA TRP A 196 0.44 28.68 -62.90
C TRP A 196 1.83 28.15 -63.29
N SER A 197 2.36 27.21 -62.56
CA SER A 197 3.68 26.62 -62.86
C SER A 197 3.63 25.80 -64.16
N VAL A 198 2.50 25.16 -64.45
CA VAL A 198 2.25 24.39 -65.68
C VAL A 198 1.84 25.28 -66.83
N ASP A 199 0.89 26.19 -66.57
CA ASP A 199 0.39 27.13 -67.56
C ASP A 199 0.41 28.56 -66.97
N LYS A 200 1.25 29.42 -67.53
CA LYS A 200 1.41 30.83 -67.09
C LYS A 200 0.15 31.67 -67.30
N SER A 201 -0.81 31.21 -68.10
CA SER A 201 -2.08 31.86 -68.33
C SER A 201 -3.19 31.39 -67.35
N ALA A 202 -2.91 30.41 -66.51
CA ALA A 202 -3.86 29.88 -65.54
C ALA A 202 -4.37 30.97 -64.57
N ALA A 203 -5.68 30.96 -64.31
CA ALA A 203 -6.29 31.89 -63.39
C ALA A 203 -5.83 31.67 -61.94
N THR A 204 -5.37 32.72 -61.28
CA THR A 204 -4.85 32.67 -59.90
C THR A 204 -5.44 33.81 -59.04
N PRO A 205 -6.77 33.85 -58.87
CA PRO A 205 -7.46 35.02 -58.31
C PRO A 205 -7.03 35.33 -56.87
N VAL A 206 -6.74 34.33 -56.07
CA VAL A 206 -6.31 34.52 -54.64
C VAL A 206 -4.89 35.07 -54.60
N LEU A 207 -3.98 34.49 -55.37
CA LEU A 207 -2.58 34.96 -55.43
C LEU A 207 -2.48 36.33 -56.05
N ASP A 208 -3.26 36.64 -57.12
CA ASP A 208 -3.29 37.93 -57.77
C ASP A 208 -3.82 39.01 -56.82
N GLN A 209 -4.89 38.72 -56.06
CA GLN A 209 -5.44 39.65 -55.08
C GLN A 209 -4.45 39.94 -53.95
N ILE A 210 -3.76 38.89 -53.45
CA ILE A 210 -2.70 39.05 -52.42
C ILE A 210 -1.56 39.89 -52.99
N ALA A 211 -1.11 39.66 -54.22
CA ALA A 211 -0.03 40.43 -54.85
C ALA A 211 -0.39 41.90 -55.00
N GLN A 212 -1.61 42.18 -55.46
CA GLN A 212 -2.14 43.52 -55.60
C GLN A 212 -2.18 44.26 -54.25
N SER A 213 -2.75 43.60 -53.23
CA SER A 213 -2.89 44.17 -51.88
C SER A 213 -1.54 44.44 -51.20
N ARG A 214 -0.51 43.66 -51.55
CA ARG A 214 0.86 43.84 -51.04
C ARG A 214 1.72 44.76 -51.88
N GLY A 215 1.22 45.25 -53.06
CA GLY A 215 1.99 46.06 -53.97
C GLY A 215 3.22 45.37 -54.58
N ILE A 216 3.14 44.05 -54.80
CA ILE A 216 4.23 43.27 -55.36
C ILE A 216 3.84 42.64 -56.67
N GLU A 217 4.84 42.23 -57.44
CA GLU A 217 4.66 41.59 -58.74
C GLU A 217 4.03 40.19 -58.58
N ALA A 218 2.93 39.92 -59.28
CA ALA A 218 2.16 38.69 -59.12
C ALA A 218 2.99 37.43 -59.41
N ASP A 219 3.81 37.43 -60.44
CA ASP A 219 4.63 36.27 -60.79
C ASP A 219 5.72 35.97 -59.75
N LYS A 220 6.26 36.97 -59.09
CA LYS A 220 7.17 36.81 -57.94
C LYS A 220 6.48 36.14 -56.77
N LEU A 221 5.22 36.55 -56.45
CA LEU A 221 4.42 35.92 -55.40
C LEU A 221 4.08 34.46 -55.73
N LYS A 222 3.61 34.19 -56.94
CA LYS A 222 3.27 32.86 -57.43
C LYS A 222 4.47 31.89 -57.34
N ALA A 223 5.65 32.32 -57.80
CA ALA A 223 6.88 31.57 -57.70
C ALA A 223 7.30 31.32 -56.23
N ALA A 224 7.13 32.28 -55.35
CA ALA A 224 7.39 32.12 -53.92
C ALA A 224 6.38 31.19 -53.24
N ALA A 225 5.09 31.28 -53.58
CA ALA A 225 4.05 30.38 -53.11
C ALA A 225 4.31 28.92 -53.53
N LEU A 226 4.71 28.71 -54.80
CA LEU A 226 5.08 27.36 -55.27
C LEU A 226 6.23 26.74 -54.45
N ARG A 227 7.32 27.53 -54.24
CA ARG A 227 8.46 27.04 -53.46
C ARG A 227 8.06 26.70 -52.04
N LYS A 228 7.22 27.53 -51.37
CA LYS A 228 6.72 27.27 -50.01
C LYS A 228 5.82 26.04 -49.99
N THR A 229 4.95 25.85 -50.99
CA THR A 229 4.09 24.69 -51.11
C THR A 229 4.91 23.40 -51.18
N VAL A 230 5.91 23.33 -52.06
CA VAL A 230 6.78 22.14 -52.21
C VAL A 230 7.55 21.88 -50.92
N ALA A 231 8.09 22.91 -50.28
CA ALA A 231 8.80 22.75 -49.00
C ALA A 231 7.89 22.25 -47.87
N TYR A 232 6.69 22.77 -47.74
CA TYR A 232 5.70 22.33 -46.74
C TYR A 232 5.27 20.88 -46.96
N GLU A 233 4.97 20.51 -48.19
CA GLU A 233 4.59 19.10 -48.52
C GLU A 233 5.73 18.14 -48.28
N SER A 234 6.97 18.51 -48.59
CA SER A 234 8.16 17.68 -48.31
C SER A 234 8.34 17.51 -46.78
N LEU A 235 8.16 18.58 -46.01
CA LEU A 235 8.19 18.53 -44.54
C LEU A 235 7.12 17.59 -44.00
N CYS A 236 5.86 17.78 -44.45
CA CYS A 236 4.75 16.93 -44.02
C CYS A 236 5.00 15.44 -44.35
N ALA A 237 5.44 15.15 -45.55
CA ALA A 237 5.74 13.75 -45.98
C ALA A 237 6.87 13.16 -45.15
N THR A 238 7.93 13.93 -44.87
CA THR A 238 9.07 13.47 -44.06
C THR A 238 8.64 13.17 -42.61
N VAL A 239 7.89 14.10 -41.97
CA VAL A 239 7.40 13.94 -40.62
C VAL A 239 6.43 12.78 -40.52
N ALA A 240 5.49 12.66 -41.46
CA ALA A 240 4.52 11.56 -41.51
C ALA A 240 5.21 10.21 -41.64
N GLY A 241 6.19 10.09 -42.55
CA GLY A 241 6.94 8.84 -42.74
C GLY A 241 7.70 8.40 -41.49
N LYS A 242 8.39 9.34 -40.82
CA LYS A 242 9.10 9.05 -39.55
C LYS A 242 8.15 8.66 -38.43
N ARG A 243 7.04 9.42 -38.27
CA ARG A 243 5.99 9.10 -37.28
C ARG A 243 5.41 7.70 -37.50
N GLN A 244 5.06 7.35 -38.73
CA GLN A 244 4.51 6.03 -39.06
C GLN A 244 5.52 4.90 -38.83
N ALA A 245 6.80 5.13 -39.08
CA ALA A 245 7.84 4.15 -38.78
C ALA A 245 7.95 3.89 -37.27
N ILE A 246 7.87 4.92 -36.43
CA ILE A 246 7.87 4.78 -34.96
C ILE A 246 6.59 4.10 -34.52
N GLU A 247 5.42 4.50 -35.02
CA GLU A 247 4.12 3.90 -34.70
C GLU A 247 4.12 2.39 -34.95
N LYS A 248 4.64 1.97 -36.10
CA LYS A 248 4.80 0.54 -36.42
C LYS A 248 5.67 -0.22 -35.42
N GLN A 249 6.75 0.38 -34.89
CA GLN A 249 7.58 -0.24 -33.85
C GLN A 249 6.82 -0.34 -32.54
N ILE A 250 6.06 0.71 -32.15
CA ILE A 250 5.21 0.69 -30.94
C ILE A 250 4.16 -0.40 -31.03
N GLU A 251 3.48 -0.54 -32.17
CA GLU A 251 2.46 -1.58 -32.40
C GLU A 251 3.05 -2.99 -32.32
N ALA A 252 4.24 -3.19 -32.85
CA ALA A 252 4.92 -4.49 -32.90
C ALA A 252 5.43 -4.98 -31.54
N ALA A 253 5.70 -4.10 -30.58
CA ALA A 253 6.22 -4.46 -29.25
C ALA A 253 5.28 -5.45 -28.53
N GLN A 254 5.82 -6.53 -27.99
CA GLN A 254 5.06 -7.59 -27.33
C GLN A 254 5.01 -7.43 -25.80
N ASN A 255 5.91 -6.62 -25.25
CA ASN A 255 6.03 -6.38 -23.81
C ASN A 255 6.54 -4.95 -23.54
N LEU A 256 6.56 -4.55 -22.26
CA LEU A 256 7.00 -3.23 -21.86
C LEU A 256 8.50 -2.98 -22.09
N ASP A 257 9.32 -4.01 -21.99
CA ASP A 257 10.77 -3.87 -22.18
C ASP A 257 11.08 -3.54 -23.65
N GLU A 258 10.42 -4.21 -24.58
CA GLU A 258 10.49 -3.87 -26.01
C GLU A 258 9.95 -2.46 -26.29
N LEU A 259 8.84 -2.07 -25.62
CA LEU A 259 8.25 -0.77 -25.79
C LEU A 259 9.17 0.36 -25.28
N ASN A 260 9.84 0.15 -24.15
CA ASN A 260 10.68 1.14 -23.49
C ASN A 260 11.99 1.46 -24.24
N VAL A 261 12.46 0.57 -25.11
CA VAL A 261 13.68 0.82 -25.88
C VAL A 261 13.43 1.53 -27.22
N ILE A 262 12.16 1.76 -27.59
CA ILE A 262 11.80 2.46 -28.83
C ILE A 262 12.15 3.93 -28.71
N ASN A 263 12.98 4.44 -29.63
CA ASN A 263 13.22 5.86 -29.74
C ASN A 263 12.01 6.54 -30.40
N THR A 264 11.33 7.40 -29.65
CA THR A 264 10.14 8.12 -30.09
C THR A 264 10.44 9.53 -30.63
N GLU A 265 11.69 9.93 -30.77
CA GLU A 265 12.07 11.23 -31.31
C GLU A 265 11.92 11.31 -32.81
N ILE A 266 11.21 12.32 -33.30
CA ILE A 266 11.09 12.64 -34.73
C ILE A 266 12.15 13.69 -35.08
N ASN A 267 13.32 13.26 -35.48
CA ASN A 267 14.43 14.16 -35.87
C ASN A 267 14.28 14.57 -37.34
N ILE A 268 14.24 15.90 -37.64
CA ILE A 268 14.04 16.51 -38.97
C ILE A 268 15.20 17.47 -39.32
#